data_e2bcf0aa82b9e0283689cfb87ea46274
#
_entry.id   e2bcf0aa82b9e0283689cfb87ea46274
#
_cell.length_a   1.000
_cell.length_b   1.000
_cell.length_c   1.000
_cell.angle_alpha   90.00
_cell.angle_beta   90.00
_cell.angle_gamma   90.00
#
_symmetry.space_group_name_H-M   'P 1'
#
loop_
_entity.id
_entity.type
_entity.pdbx_description
1 polymer ?
#
loop_
_entity_poly.entity_id
_entity_poly.type
_entity_poly.pdbx_seq_one_letter_code
_entity_poly.pdbx_strand_id
1 'polypeptide(L)'
;MNAFLNTHAKRLVTVLTCSLCLFAFSFASATTILGMDIDKVAADAEFVFEGSVINSETRQDSNSGIISTYVTFQINDIIKGDYSGESVELKFMGGAFNGQIVQVSGMRVPEMNEQGIYFVESMSRDLINPLIGWSQGHFIIVDDNGTRRVSTAGNQPVLDVEAVSSIPSSIKKPLSIAEGNTDIAAGVMTQTSSIMVERALTVEQFKSRIADLLAN
;
A
#
# COMPACT_ATOMS: atom_id res chain seq x y z
N MET A 1 -54.04 -9.21 -38.59
CA MET A 1 -52.94 -8.24 -38.86
C MET A 1 -52.26 -7.74 -37.57
N ASN A 2 -52.93 -7.63 -36.42
CA ASN A 2 -52.37 -7.12 -35.18
C ASN A 2 -51.42 -8.07 -34.43
N ALA A 3 -51.52 -9.41 -34.60
CA ALA A 3 -50.65 -10.36 -33.87
C ALA A 3 -49.20 -10.39 -34.41
N PHE A 4 -49.01 -10.19 -35.71
CA PHE A 4 -47.66 -10.17 -36.33
C PHE A 4 -46.86 -8.93 -35.93
N LEU A 5 -47.49 -7.77 -35.85
CA LEU A 5 -46.83 -6.53 -35.39
C LEU A 5 -46.35 -6.63 -33.97
N ASN A 6 -47.08 -7.31 -33.08
CA ASN A 6 -46.75 -7.45 -31.67
C ASN A 6 -45.53 -8.37 -31.45
N THR A 7 -45.33 -9.37 -32.32
CA THR A 7 -44.21 -10.30 -32.24
C THR A 7 -42.89 -9.64 -32.68
N HIS A 8 -42.94 -8.82 -33.73
CA HIS A 8 -41.78 -8.09 -34.23
C HIS A 8 -41.34 -6.99 -33.25
N ALA A 9 -42.30 -6.26 -32.66
CA ALA A 9 -42.02 -5.26 -31.63
C ALA A 9 -41.36 -5.87 -30.38
N LYS A 10 -41.87 -7.01 -29.91
CA LYS A 10 -41.25 -7.72 -28.76
C LYS A 10 -39.83 -8.18 -29.07
N ARG A 11 -39.56 -8.72 -30.27
CA ARG A 11 -38.22 -9.14 -30.68
C ARG A 11 -37.25 -7.93 -30.78
N LEU A 12 -37.73 -6.80 -31.29
CA LEU A 12 -36.95 -5.58 -31.38
C LEU A 12 -36.55 -5.05 -30.00
N VAL A 13 -37.52 -5.04 -29.05
CA VAL A 13 -37.27 -4.61 -27.67
C VAL A 13 -36.27 -5.55 -27.00
N THR A 14 -36.40 -6.88 -27.17
CA THR A 14 -35.47 -7.86 -26.59
C THR A 14 -34.04 -7.67 -27.13
N VAL A 15 -33.90 -7.47 -28.46
CA VAL A 15 -32.57 -7.24 -29.06
C VAL A 15 -31.96 -5.93 -28.56
N LEU A 16 -32.76 -4.86 -28.43
CA LEU A 16 -32.30 -3.56 -27.93
C LEU A 16 -31.86 -3.66 -26.45
N THR A 17 -32.64 -4.41 -25.63
CA THR A 17 -32.28 -4.61 -24.21
C THR A 17 -31.02 -5.46 -24.06
N CYS A 18 -30.86 -6.53 -24.84
CA CYS A 18 -29.64 -7.31 -24.85
C CYS A 18 -28.42 -6.50 -25.33
N SER A 19 -28.60 -5.65 -26.35
CA SER A 19 -27.52 -4.76 -26.84
C SER A 19 -27.12 -3.74 -25.76
N LEU A 20 -28.07 -3.17 -25.04
CA LEU A 20 -27.82 -2.21 -23.97
C LEU A 20 -27.08 -2.84 -22.79
N CYS A 21 -27.38 -4.10 -22.44
CA CYS A 21 -26.66 -4.86 -21.40
C CYS A 21 -25.18 -5.15 -21.76
N LEU A 22 -24.87 -5.29 -23.06
CA LEU A 22 -23.48 -5.53 -23.52
C LEU A 22 -22.58 -4.29 -23.40
N PHE A 23 -23.14 -3.09 -23.36
CA PHE A 23 -22.39 -1.85 -23.14
C PHE A 23 -22.13 -1.51 -21.66
N ALA A 24 -22.71 -2.25 -20.73
CA ALA A 24 -22.55 -2.03 -19.29
C ALA A 24 -21.29 -2.71 -18.69
N PHE A 25 -20.43 -3.32 -19.50
CA PHE A 25 -19.14 -3.83 -19.02
C PHE A 25 -18.19 -2.66 -18.80
N SER A 26 -18.21 -2.12 -17.59
CA SER A 26 -17.15 -1.23 -17.11
C SER A 26 -15.86 -2.01 -17.10
N PHE A 27 -14.86 -1.58 -17.88
CA PHE A 27 -13.50 -2.10 -17.76
C PHE A 27 -12.97 -1.68 -16.38
N ALA A 28 -12.99 -2.60 -15.42
CA ALA A 28 -12.28 -2.44 -14.18
C ALA A 28 -10.79 -2.54 -14.50
N SER A 29 -10.10 -1.40 -14.63
CA SER A 29 -8.64 -1.37 -14.65
C SER A 29 -8.16 -1.60 -13.23
N ALA A 30 -7.71 -2.81 -12.93
CA ALA A 30 -6.98 -3.09 -11.70
C ALA A 30 -5.54 -2.61 -11.88
N THR A 31 -5.11 -1.66 -11.07
CA THR A 31 -3.69 -1.32 -10.97
C THR A 31 -3.01 -2.47 -10.24
N THR A 32 -2.17 -3.23 -10.94
CA THR A 32 -1.40 -4.33 -10.32
C THR A 32 -0.09 -3.75 -9.82
N ILE A 33 0.12 -3.79 -8.50
CA ILE A 33 1.41 -3.47 -7.89
C ILE A 33 2.27 -4.73 -7.96
N LEU A 34 3.50 -4.61 -8.43
CA LEU A 34 4.43 -5.74 -8.48
C LEU A 34 4.81 -6.13 -7.04
N GLY A 35 4.66 -7.43 -6.72
CA GLY A 35 5.17 -7.97 -5.46
C GLY A 35 6.70 -7.88 -5.41
N MET A 36 7.22 -7.41 -4.30
CA MET A 36 8.67 -7.26 -4.06
C MET A 36 9.13 -8.20 -2.96
N ASP A 37 10.39 -8.57 -3.00
CA ASP A 37 11.06 -9.25 -1.89
C ASP A 37 11.42 -8.22 -0.82
N ILE A 38 11.29 -8.54 0.46
CA ILE A 38 11.54 -7.59 1.56
C ILE A 38 12.99 -7.12 1.62
N ASP A 39 13.93 -7.98 1.29
CA ASP A 39 15.34 -7.62 1.13
C ASP A 39 15.54 -6.57 0.03
N LYS A 40 14.78 -6.68 -1.07
CA LYS A 40 14.78 -5.69 -2.13
C LYS A 40 14.10 -4.39 -1.71
N VAL A 41 12.97 -4.46 -0.98
CA VAL A 41 12.31 -3.28 -0.39
C VAL A 41 13.29 -2.52 0.52
N ALA A 42 14.01 -3.24 1.39
CA ALA A 42 14.98 -2.64 2.28
C ALA A 42 16.20 -2.06 1.54
N ALA A 43 16.71 -2.80 0.53
CA ALA A 43 17.90 -2.39 -0.23
C ALA A 43 17.65 -1.18 -1.14
N ASP A 44 16.51 -1.16 -1.83
CA ASP A 44 16.17 -0.14 -2.84
C ASP A 44 15.57 1.14 -2.22
N ALA A 45 15.08 1.11 -0.97
CA ALA A 45 14.64 2.31 -0.27
C ALA A 45 15.81 3.29 -0.07
N GLU A 46 15.62 4.56 -0.46
CA GLU A 46 16.60 5.64 -0.23
C GLU A 46 16.64 6.03 1.25
N PHE A 47 15.48 6.03 1.91
CA PHE A 47 15.33 6.44 3.30
C PHE A 47 14.35 5.51 4.02
N VAL A 48 14.73 5.02 5.21
CA VAL A 48 13.88 4.20 6.07
C VAL A 48 13.87 4.80 7.46
N PHE A 49 12.68 5.10 7.97
CA PHE A 49 12.54 5.72 9.28
C PHE A 49 11.32 5.18 10.06
N GLU A 50 11.43 5.24 11.37
CA GLU A 50 10.29 5.16 12.27
C GLU A 50 9.77 6.57 12.50
N GLY A 51 8.45 6.77 12.37
CA GLY A 51 7.85 8.08 12.56
C GLY A 51 6.38 8.03 12.95
N SER A 52 5.88 9.21 13.32
CA SER A 52 4.48 9.44 13.65
C SER A 52 3.89 10.53 12.76
N VAL A 53 2.72 10.30 12.20
CA VAL A 53 2.02 11.31 11.38
C VAL A 53 1.55 12.45 12.28
N ILE A 54 2.07 13.65 12.05
CA ILE A 54 1.73 14.86 12.81
C ILE A 54 0.89 15.86 12.04
N ASN A 55 0.83 15.74 10.70
CA ASN A 55 -0.02 16.57 9.85
C ASN A 55 -0.38 15.83 8.56
N SER A 56 -1.57 16.12 8.02
CA SER A 56 -2.01 15.61 6.72
C SER A 56 -2.86 16.70 6.06
N GLU A 57 -2.43 17.19 4.90
CA GLU A 57 -3.10 18.26 4.17
C GLU A 57 -3.22 17.91 2.69
N THR A 58 -4.43 18.01 2.14
CA THR A 58 -4.64 17.83 0.70
C THR A 58 -4.54 19.18 0.00
N ARG A 59 -3.71 19.23 -1.05
CA ARG A 59 -3.47 20.42 -1.87
C ARG A 59 -3.68 20.07 -3.35
N GLN A 60 -4.10 21.07 -4.13
CA GLN A 60 -4.15 21.00 -5.58
C GLN A 60 -3.02 21.84 -6.18
N ASP A 61 -2.22 21.23 -7.04
CA ASP A 61 -1.19 21.96 -7.78
C ASP A 61 -1.84 22.92 -8.78
N SER A 62 -1.46 24.20 -8.72
CA SER A 62 -2.08 25.25 -9.52
C SER A 62 -1.80 25.16 -11.04
N ASN A 63 -0.73 24.48 -11.43
CA ASN A 63 -0.31 24.38 -12.84
C ASN A 63 -0.87 23.10 -13.49
N SER A 64 -0.75 21.96 -12.81
CA SER A 64 -1.18 20.66 -13.33
C SER A 64 -2.62 20.30 -12.95
N GLY A 65 -3.18 20.91 -11.92
CA GLY A 65 -4.48 20.55 -11.36
C GLY A 65 -4.47 19.23 -10.59
N ILE A 66 -3.31 18.62 -10.39
CA ILE A 66 -3.18 17.34 -9.68
C ILE A 66 -3.46 17.56 -8.19
N ILE A 67 -4.35 16.74 -7.63
CA ILE A 67 -4.66 16.70 -6.20
C ILE A 67 -3.72 15.70 -5.53
N SER A 68 -3.07 16.12 -4.45
CA SER A 68 -2.16 15.30 -3.65
C SER A 68 -2.32 15.57 -2.17
N THR A 69 -2.14 14.54 -1.36
CA THR A 69 -2.12 14.63 0.10
C THR A 69 -0.66 14.67 0.57
N TYR A 70 -0.32 15.69 1.32
CA TYR A 70 0.98 15.91 1.94
C TYR A 70 0.91 15.48 3.38
N VAL A 71 1.67 14.44 3.72
CA VAL A 71 1.71 13.87 5.07
C VAL A 71 3.05 14.24 5.71
N THR A 72 2.99 14.91 6.86
CA THR A 72 4.17 15.27 7.64
C THR A 72 4.37 14.27 8.76
N PHE A 73 5.55 13.70 8.83
CA PHE A 73 5.96 12.75 9.85
C PHE A 73 6.95 13.41 10.80
N GLN A 74 6.74 13.28 12.11
CA GLN A 74 7.78 13.43 13.10
C GLN A 74 8.69 12.19 13.02
N ILE A 75 9.99 12.38 12.85
CA ILE A 75 10.95 11.28 12.82
C ILE A 75 11.30 10.91 14.25
N ASN A 76 11.11 9.63 14.59
CA ASN A 76 11.45 9.09 15.91
C ASN A 76 12.82 8.39 15.87
N ASP A 77 13.14 7.70 14.74
CA ASP A 77 14.41 7.02 14.54
C ASP A 77 14.71 6.86 13.04
N ILE A 78 15.97 6.90 12.66
CA ILE A 78 16.43 6.67 11.29
C ILE A 78 17.07 5.28 11.22
N ILE A 79 16.53 4.43 10.35
CA ILE A 79 16.99 3.05 10.16
C ILE A 79 17.97 2.98 8.97
N LYS A 80 17.72 3.76 7.92
CA LYS A 80 18.56 3.84 6.73
C LYS A 80 18.51 5.22 6.10
N GLY A 81 19.61 5.67 5.53
CA GLY A 81 19.73 6.96 4.85
C GLY A 81 20.33 8.04 5.76
N ASP A 82 20.62 9.18 5.16
CA ASP A 82 21.19 10.35 5.86
C ASP A 82 20.16 11.50 5.80
N TYR A 83 19.59 11.83 6.93
CA TYR A 83 18.61 12.88 7.07
C TYR A 83 18.75 13.59 8.41
N SER A 84 18.86 14.91 8.40
CA SER A 84 19.13 15.72 9.60
C SER A 84 17.91 16.48 10.13
N GLY A 85 16.76 16.40 9.45
CA GLY A 85 15.52 17.05 9.89
C GLY A 85 14.80 16.25 10.99
N GLU A 86 14.07 16.94 11.85
CA GLU A 86 13.23 16.30 12.87
C GLU A 86 11.90 15.79 12.28
N SER A 87 11.51 16.31 11.12
CA SER A 87 10.28 15.90 10.41
C SER A 87 10.50 15.85 8.92
N VAL A 88 9.70 15.03 8.23
CA VAL A 88 9.70 14.90 6.77
C VAL A 88 8.27 15.00 6.24
N GLU A 89 8.08 15.74 5.15
CA GLU A 89 6.81 15.77 4.41
C GLU A 89 6.92 14.86 3.18
N LEU A 90 6.00 13.92 3.04
CA LEU A 90 5.90 13.03 1.89
C LEU A 90 4.59 13.31 1.14
N LYS A 91 4.66 13.29 -0.21
CA LYS A 91 3.54 13.56 -1.10
C LYS A 91 2.94 12.25 -1.62
N PHE A 92 1.66 12.07 -1.40
CA PHE A 92 0.85 10.95 -1.93
C PHE A 92 -0.14 11.50 -2.95
N MET A 93 -0.25 10.91 -4.14
CA MET A 93 -1.22 11.34 -5.13
C MET A 93 -2.64 11.03 -4.67
N GLY A 94 -3.55 11.99 -4.83
CA GLY A 94 -4.96 11.88 -4.48
C GLY A 94 -5.31 12.56 -3.17
N GLY A 95 -6.58 12.43 -2.77
CA GLY A 95 -7.19 13.09 -1.63
C GLY A 95 -8.49 13.80 -1.99
N ALA A 96 -9.06 14.52 -1.02
CA ALA A 96 -10.28 15.31 -1.21
C ALA A 96 -9.95 16.80 -1.17
N PHE A 97 -10.28 17.54 -2.23
CA PHE A 97 -10.05 18.98 -2.35
C PHE A 97 -11.21 19.67 -3.07
N ASN A 98 -11.78 20.70 -2.47
CA ASN A 98 -12.89 21.48 -3.04
C ASN A 98 -14.04 20.64 -3.62
N GLY A 99 -14.45 19.58 -2.92
CA GLY A 99 -15.54 18.69 -3.34
C GLY A 99 -15.16 17.66 -4.41
N GLN A 100 -13.91 17.66 -4.88
CA GLN A 100 -13.37 16.63 -5.75
C GLN A 100 -12.66 15.57 -4.89
N ILE A 101 -12.82 14.30 -5.25
CA ILE A 101 -12.14 13.17 -4.61
C ILE A 101 -11.36 12.43 -5.68
N VAL A 102 -10.06 12.33 -5.49
CA VAL A 102 -9.15 11.54 -6.33
C VAL A 102 -8.62 10.39 -5.49
N GLN A 103 -8.84 9.17 -5.94
CA GLN A 103 -8.32 7.96 -5.29
C GLN A 103 -7.44 7.18 -6.24
N VAL A 104 -6.28 6.75 -5.77
CA VAL A 104 -5.40 5.83 -6.48
C VAL A 104 -5.66 4.43 -5.92
N SER A 105 -6.10 3.52 -6.79
CA SER A 105 -6.45 2.15 -6.38
C SER A 105 -5.23 1.44 -5.80
N GLY A 106 -5.40 0.77 -4.65
CA GLY A 106 -4.33 0.03 -3.97
C GLY A 106 -3.37 0.91 -3.16
N MET A 107 -3.55 2.23 -3.14
CA MET A 107 -2.72 3.11 -2.33
C MET A 107 -3.37 3.38 -0.97
N ARG A 108 -2.62 3.19 0.09
CA ARG A 108 -2.96 3.63 1.44
C ARG A 108 -2.11 4.84 1.81
N VAL A 109 -2.76 5.93 2.16
CA VAL A 109 -2.13 7.11 2.73
C VAL A 109 -2.09 6.93 4.25
N PRO A 110 -0.93 7.13 4.93
CA PRO A 110 -0.85 7.07 6.39
C PRO A 110 -1.82 8.07 7.05
N GLU A 111 -2.44 7.62 8.14
CA GLU A 111 -3.48 8.38 8.82
C GLU A 111 -2.91 9.28 9.94
N MET A 112 -3.65 10.33 10.31
CA MET A 112 -3.26 11.21 11.42
C MET A 112 -3.01 10.41 12.71
N ASN A 113 -1.91 10.68 13.41
CA ASN A 113 -1.42 10.00 14.61
C ASN A 113 -0.98 8.54 14.37
N GLU A 114 -0.98 8.05 13.14
CA GLU A 114 -0.42 6.73 12.83
C GLU A 114 1.07 6.72 13.14
N GLN A 115 1.53 5.70 13.85
CA GLN A 115 2.94 5.40 14.06
C GLN A 115 3.34 4.26 13.15
N GLY A 116 4.50 4.35 12.55
CA GLY A 116 4.93 3.32 11.59
C GLY A 116 6.41 3.35 11.26
N ILE A 117 6.80 2.35 10.47
CA ILE A 117 8.11 2.27 9.80
C ILE A 117 7.84 2.40 8.31
N TYR A 118 8.48 3.38 7.69
CA TYR A 118 8.22 3.81 6.32
C TYR A 118 9.48 3.65 5.47
N PHE A 119 9.36 2.92 4.38
CA PHE A 119 10.43 2.70 3.41
C PHE A 119 10.20 3.63 2.21
N VAL A 120 10.92 4.72 2.16
CA VAL A 120 10.79 5.76 1.12
C VAL A 120 11.63 5.39 -0.08
N GLU A 121 11.01 5.33 -1.27
CA GLU A 121 11.68 4.97 -2.52
C GLU A 121 12.67 6.06 -2.96
N SER A 122 12.25 7.32 -2.88
CA SER A 122 13.12 8.45 -3.17
C SER A 122 12.65 9.72 -2.49
N MET A 123 13.62 10.49 -1.98
CA MET A 123 13.39 11.78 -1.35
C MET A 123 13.34 12.94 -2.37
N SER A 124 13.77 12.70 -3.63
CA SER A 124 13.92 13.73 -4.64
C SER A 124 12.97 13.58 -5.85
N ARG A 125 12.42 12.37 -6.09
CA ARG A 125 11.52 12.10 -7.21
C ARG A 125 10.07 12.40 -6.86
N ASP A 126 9.33 12.96 -7.83
CA ASP A 126 7.87 13.13 -7.72
C ASP A 126 7.18 11.83 -8.11
N LEU A 127 6.80 11.03 -7.12
CA LEU A 127 6.18 9.72 -7.28
C LEU A 127 4.69 9.78 -6.95
N ILE A 128 3.92 8.83 -7.51
CA ILE A 128 2.51 8.64 -7.17
C ILE A 128 2.35 8.28 -5.69
N ASN A 129 3.22 7.37 -5.22
CA ASN A 129 3.37 6.98 -3.82
C ASN A 129 4.87 7.04 -3.49
N PRO A 130 5.28 7.78 -2.47
CA PRO A 130 6.69 7.88 -2.10
C PRO A 130 7.24 6.62 -1.44
N LEU A 131 6.37 5.71 -0.95
CA LEU A 131 6.78 4.47 -0.30
C LEU A 131 7.05 3.39 -1.34
N ILE A 132 8.20 2.73 -1.22
CA ILE A 132 8.60 1.66 -2.13
C ILE A 132 7.62 0.48 -2.05
N GLY A 133 7.20 -0.03 -3.21
CA GLY A 133 6.21 -1.11 -3.26
C GLY A 133 4.87 -0.75 -2.60
N TRP A 134 4.62 0.55 -2.33
CA TRP A 134 3.41 1.11 -1.72
C TRP A 134 3.15 0.52 -0.33
N SER A 135 2.09 -0.31 -0.18
CA SER A 135 1.77 -0.97 1.11
C SER A 135 2.86 -1.93 1.59
N GLN A 136 3.72 -2.43 0.68
CA GLN A 136 4.82 -3.34 1.01
C GLN A 136 5.94 -2.62 1.79
N GLY A 137 6.13 -1.32 1.56
CA GLY A 137 7.07 -0.47 2.30
C GLY A 137 6.43 0.31 3.44
N HIS A 138 5.24 -0.08 3.89
CA HIS A 138 4.48 0.60 4.95
C HIS A 138 4.12 -0.38 6.07
N PHE A 139 4.71 -0.20 7.24
CA PHE A 139 4.44 -1.00 8.43
C PHE A 139 3.91 -0.10 9.54
N ILE A 140 2.85 -0.54 10.20
CA ILE A 140 2.16 0.19 11.27
C ILE A 140 2.67 -0.31 12.62
N ILE A 141 2.85 0.59 13.57
CA ILE A 141 3.16 0.27 14.96
C ILE A 141 1.88 0.34 15.77
N VAL A 142 1.57 -0.76 16.45
CA VAL A 142 0.40 -0.90 17.31
C VAL A 142 0.86 -1.09 18.75
N ASP A 143 0.26 -0.35 19.67
CA ASP A 143 0.47 -0.58 21.11
C ASP A 143 -0.35 -1.78 21.58
N ASP A 144 0.34 -2.77 22.12
CA ASP A 144 -0.24 -3.96 22.74
C ASP A 144 0.15 -3.99 24.23
N ASN A 145 -0.69 -3.42 25.07
CA ASN A 145 -0.48 -3.34 26.52
C ASN A 145 0.89 -2.74 26.92
N GLY A 146 1.30 -1.67 26.24
CA GLY A 146 2.58 -0.99 26.46
C GLY A 146 3.76 -1.61 25.69
N THR A 147 3.52 -2.64 24.87
CA THR A 147 4.51 -3.21 23.96
C THR A 147 4.20 -2.73 22.55
N ARG A 148 5.17 -2.04 21.91
CA ARG A 148 5.02 -1.57 20.52
C ARG A 148 5.32 -2.72 19.56
N ARG A 149 4.32 -3.11 18.77
CA ARG A 149 4.38 -4.25 17.84
C ARG A 149 4.15 -3.81 16.41
N VAL A 150 4.69 -4.58 15.47
CA VAL A 150 4.64 -4.25 14.04
C VAL A 150 3.54 -5.04 13.34
N SER A 151 2.76 -4.33 12.55
CA SER A 151 1.77 -4.88 11.62
C SER A 151 2.01 -4.34 10.21
N THR A 152 1.53 -5.05 9.21
CA THR A 152 1.50 -4.56 7.81
C THR A 152 0.52 -3.40 7.67
N ALA A 153 0.57 -2.68 6.55
CA ALA A 153 -0.42 -1.67 6.18
C ALA A 153 -1.87 -2.20 6.19
N GLY A 154 -2.07 -3.50 5.97
CA GLY A 154 -3.36 -4.19 6.08
C GLY A 154 -3.71 -4.67 7.50
N ASN A 155 -3.03 -4.19 8.55
CA ASN A 155 -3.24 -4.56 9.96
C ASN A 155 -3.02 -6.06 10.25
N GLN A 156 -2.16 -6.74 9.49
CA GLN A 156 -1.77 -8.11 9.79
C GLN A 156 -0.51 -8.11 10.67
N PRO A 157 -0.51 -8.80 11.85
CA PRO A 157 0.66 -8.90 12.71
C PRO A 157 1.86 -9.48 11.95
N VAL A 158 3.01 -8.84 12.02
CA VAL A 158 4.27 -9.31 11.43
C VAL A 158 4.96 -10.23 12.43
N LEU A 159 5.08 -11.51 12.09
CA LEU A 159 5.64 -12.54 12.98
C LEU A 159 7.14 -12.70 12.79
N ASP A 160 7.63 -12.55 11.55
CA ASP A 160 9.05 -12.59 11.23
C ASP A 160 9.33 -11.89 9.90
N VAL A 161 10.60 -11.57 9.65
CA VAL A 161 11.11 -11.00 8.41
C VAL A 161 12.39 -11.72 8.06
N GLU A 162 12.42 -12.35 6.86
CA GLU A 162 13.57 -13.12 6.38
C GLU A 162 13.88 -12.76 4.92
N ALA A 163 15.15 -12.78 4.55
CA ALA A 163 15.56 -12.63 3.15
C ALA A 163 14.95 -13.76 2.31
N VAL A 164 14.34 -13.42 1.17
CA VAL A 164 13.71 -14.42 0.30
C VAL A 164 14.72 -15.43 -0.23
N SER A 165 15.99 -15.04 -0.39
CA SER A 165 17.09 -15.94 -0.76
C SER A 165 17.33 -17.07 0.27
N SER A 166 17.04 -16.83 1.56
CA SER A 166 17.20 -17.82 2.62
C SER A 166 16.05 -18.83 2.70
N ILE A 167 14.90 -18.51 2.08
CA ILE A 167 13.74 -19.40 2.08
C ILE A 167 13.95 -20.55 1.10
N PRO A 168 13.85 -21.81 1.52
CA PRO A 168 13.99 -22.96 0.63
C PRO A 168 13.05 -22.87 -0.57
N SER A 169 13.55 -23.18 -1.77
CA SER A 169 12.78 -23.11 -3.02
C SER A 169 11.51 -23.98 -3.02
N SER A 170 11.47 -25.03 -2.20
CA SER A 170 10.29 -25.88 -1.98
C SER A 170 9.15 -25.17 -1.26
N ILE A 171 9.44 -24.07 -0.55
CA ILE A 171 8.45 -23.28 0.21
C ILE A 171 8.14 -21.96 -0.52
N LYS A 172 9.04 -21.51 -1.41
CA LYS A 172 8.80 -20.34 -2.25
C LYS A 172 7.57 -20.61 -3.11
N LYS A 173 6.44 -19.97 -2.79
CA LYS A 173 5.38 -19.85 -3.76
C LYS A 173 5.89 -18.97 -4.88
N PRO A 174 5.74 -19.38 -6.18
CA PRO A 174 5.97 -18.45 -7.27
C PRO A 174 5.14 -17.20 -6.99
N LEU A 175 5.71 -16.01 -7.18
CA LEU A 175 4.95 -14.77 -7.19
C LEU A 175 3.92 -14.91 -8.32
N SER A 176 2.76 -15.49 -8.02
CA SER A 176 1.68 -15.58 -8.97
C SER A 176 1.08 -14.18 -9.05
N ILE A 177 1.29 -13.53 -10.18
CA ILE A 177 0.66 -12.26 -10.58
C ILE A 177 -0.88 -12.33 -10.49
N ALA A 178 -1.45 -13.52 -10.24
CA ALA A 178 -2.86 -13.80 -10.38
C ALA A 178 -3.66 -13.86 -9.07
N GLU A 179 -3.04 -13.89 -7.89
CA GLU A 179 -3.77 -13.99 -6.62
C GLU A 179 -3.20 -13.02 -5.56
N GLY A 180 -3.37 -11.78 -5.84
CA GLY A 180 -3.86 -10.68 -5.11
C GLY A 180 -3.49 -10.45 -3.65
N ASN A 181 -2.26 -10.66 -3.16
CA ASN A 181 -1.83 -9.89 -1.99
C ASN A 181 -0.51 -9.15 -2.29
N THR A 182 -0.61 -8.13 -3.14
CA THR A 182 0.48 -7.19 -3.45
C THR A 182 0.76 -6.23 -2.29
N ASP A 183 0.02 -6.36 -1.17
CA ASP A 183 0.13 -5.49 0.00
C ASP A 183 1.24 -5.91 0.97
N ILE A 184 1.83 -7.10 0.78
CA ILE A 184 2.87 -7.65 1.65
C ILE A 184 4.05 -8.10 0.80
N ALA A 185 5.26 -7.63 1.16
CA ALA A 185 6.49 -8.08 0.53
C ALA A 185 6.77 -9.56 0.84
N ALA A 186 7.31 -10.29 -0.14
CA ALA A 186 7.75 -11.66 0.09
C ALA A 186 8.89 -11.68 1.12
N GLY A 187 8.87 -12.66 2.02
CA GLY A 187 9.79 -12.73 3.17
C GLY A 187 9.24 -12.10 4.45
N VAL A 188 8.11 -11.36 4.37
CA VAL A 188 7.37 -10.92 5.56
C VAL A 188 6.36 -11.99 5.95
N MET A 189 6.53 -12.58 7.11
CA MET A 189 5.62 -13.60 7.64
C MET A 189 4.52 -12.94 8.46
N THR A 190 3.27 -13.18 8.08
CA THR A 190 2.10 -12.62 8.75
C THR A 190 1.11 -13.69 9.14
N GLN A 191 0.17 -13.34 10.00
CA GLN A 191 -0.95 -14.19 10.34
C GLN A 191 -2.28 -13.46 10.12
N THR A 192 -3.24 -14.14 9.53
CA THR A 192 -4.54 -13.54 9.16
C THR A 192 -5.43 -13.26 10.39
N SER A 193 -5.11 -13.85 11.55
CA SER A 193 -5.90 -13.67 12.76
C SER A 193 -5.35 -12.52 13.61
N SER A 194 -6.12 -11.45 13.74
CA SER A 194 -5.83 -10.31 14.64
C SER A 194 -5.75 -10.68 16.13
N ILE A 195 -6.16 -11.89 16.50
CA ILE A 195 -6.13 -12.40 17.90
C ILE A 195 -4.69 -12.68 18.37
N MET A 196 -3.70 -12.65 17.46
CA MET A 196 -2.31 -13.02 17.78
C MET A 196 -1.35 -11.82 17.73
N VAL A 197 -1.81 -10.63 18.05
CA VAL A 197 -0.95 -9.41 18.12
C VAL A 197 0.22 -9.64 19.09
N GLU A 198 -0.01 -10.36 20.20
CA GLU A 198 1.03 -10.71 21.19
C GLU A 198 2.25 -11.45 20.60
N ARG A 199 2.11 -12.10 19.44
CA ARG A 199 3.19 -12.83 18.74
C ARG A 199 3.90 -11.99 17.69
N ALA A 200 3.39 -10.80 17.35
CA ALA A 200 4.02 -9.92 16.39
C ALA A 200 5.39 -9.46 16.93
N LEU A 201 6.32 -9.24 16.01
CA LEU A 201 7.61 -8.63 16.32
C LEU A 201 7.42 -7.31 17.05
N THR A 202 8.22 -7.05 18.06
CA THR A 202 8.37 -5.69 18.59
C THR A 202 9.06 -4.80 17.56
N VAL A 203 8.94 -3.49 17.72
CA VAL A 203 9.61 -2.53 16.84
C VAL A 203 11.12 -2.76 16.78
N GLU A 204 11.73 -3.03 17.92
CA GLU A 204 13.19 -3.28 18.04
C GLU A 204 13.59 -4.58 17.33
N GLN A 205 12.78 -5.64 17.46
CA GLN A 205 13.00 -6.91 16.76
C GLN A 205 12.87 -6.71 15.25
N PHE A 206 11.83 -6.00 14.80
CA PHE A 206 11.65 -5.70 13.38
C PHE A 206 12.82 -4.90 12.82
N LYS A 207 13.26 -3.82 13.50
CA LYS A 207 14.45 -3.04 13.11
C LYS A 207 15.71 -3.89 13.01
N SER A 208 15.91 -4.81 13.96
CA SER A 208 17.04 -5.74 13.91
C SER A 208 16.98 -6.63 12.67
N ARG A 209 15.80 -7.18 12.32
CA ARG A 209 15.63 -7.97 11.09
C ARG A 209 15.95 -7.15 9.83
N ILE A 210 15.48 -5.91 9.78
CA ILE A 210 15.79 -5.02 8.64
C ILE A 210 17.28 -4.71 8.57
N ALA A 211 17.94 -4.47 9.69
CA ALA A 211 19.39 -4.25 9.73
C ALA A 211 20.17 -5.48 9.23
N ASP A 212 19.75 -6.68 9.61
CA ASP A 212 20.35 -7.93 9.13
C ASP A 212 20.20 -8.11 7.60
N LEU A 213 19.05 -7.70 7.03
CA LEU A 213 18.84 -7.70 5.58
C LEU A 213 19.75 -6.71 4.84
N LEU A 214 20.02 -5.54 5.45
CA LEU A 214 20.86 -4.49 4.87
C LEU A 214 22.34 -4.81 4.97
N ALA A 215 22.77 -5.71 5.88
CA ALA A 215 24.15 -6.10 6.08
C ALA A 215 24.62 -7.22 5.14
N ASN A 216 23.69 -7.92 4.46
CA ASN A 216 23.95 -9.04 3.53
C ASN A 216 23.95 -8.58 2.08
#